data_4023f592002bd01e130798cf9485d753
#
_entry.id   4023f592002bd01e130798cf9485d753
#
_cell.length_a   1.000
_cell.length_b   1.000
_cell.length_c   1.000
_cell.angle_alpha   90.00
_cell.angle_beta   90.00
_cell.angle_gamma   90.00
#
_symmetry.space_group_name_H-M   'P 1'
#
loop_
_entity.id
_entity.type
_entity.pdbx_description
1 polymer ?
#
loop_
_entity_poly.entity_id
_entity_poly.type
_entity_poly.pdbx_seq_one_letter_code
_entity_poly.pdbx_strand_id
1 'polypeptide(L)' 'MKETKWSAQILLNSNRLTKVEFISPSNLREDAEQRCKALYGVSDVRQLKSEWN' A
#
# COMPACT_ATOMS: atom_id res chain seq x y z
N MET A 1 12.33 -15.93 -4.10
CA MET A 1 12.07 -14.50 -4.11
C MET A 1 11.37 -14.10 -2.82
N LYS A 2 11.80 -12.99 -2.27
CA LYS A 2 11.18 -12.50 -1.04
C LYS A 2 10.08 -11.51 -1.35
N GLU A 3 8.96 -11.72 -0.73
CA GLU A 3 7.87 -10.76 -0.80
C GLU A 3 7.87 -9.93 0.46
N THR A 4 7.52 -8.68 0.32
CA THR A 4 7.46 -7.76 1.45
C THR A 4 6.01 -7.41 1.73
N LYS A 5 5.62 -7.53 2.97
CA LYS A 5 4.29 -7.14 3.40
C LYS A 5 4.30 -5.65 3.73
N TRP A 6 3.34 -4.95 3.19
CA TRP A 6 3.20 -3.51 3.37
C TRP A 6 1.87 -3.18 3.99
N SER A 7 1.85 -2.11 4.74
CA SER A 7 0.60 -1.55 5.23
C SER A 7 0.55 -0.08 4.85
N ALA A 8 -0.67 0.41 4.66
CA ALA A 8 -0.86 1.80 4.26
C ALA A 8 -2.26 2.23 4.63
N GLN A 9 -2.47 3.54 4.60
CA GLN A 9 -3.81 4.09 4.70
C GLN A 9 -4.18 4.70 3.36
N ILE A 10 -5.36 4.35 2.89
CA ILE A 10 -5.87 4.87 1.63
C ILE A 10 -7.09 5.73 1.90
N LEU A 11 -7.28 6.71 1.05
CA LEU A 11 -8.45 7.60 1.14
C LEU A 11 -9.48 7.13 0.14
N LEU A 12 -10.61 6.68 0.65
CA LEU A 12 -11.70 6.22 -0.19
C LEU A 12 -12.52 7.39 -0.71
N ASN A 13 -13.37 7.10 -1.70
CA ASN A 13 -14.20 8.13 -2.32
C ASN A 13 -15.13 8.83 -1.32
N SER A 14 -15.39 8.19 -0.19
CA SER A 14 -16.25 8.77 0.85
C SER A 14 -15.47 9.61 1.85
N ASN A 15 -14.23 9.98 1.52
CA ASN A 15 -13.33 10.72 2.41
C ASN A 15 -13.01 9.96 3.70
N ARG A 16 -13.02 8.63 3.62
CA ARG A 16 -12.74 7.79 4.76
C ARG A 16 -11.36 7.17 4.60
N LEU A 17 -10.53 7.28 5.63
CA LEU A 17 -9.24 6.62 5.65
C LEU A 17 -9.40 5.18 6.11
N THR A 18 -8.83 4.26 5.36
CA THR A 18 -8.92 2.84 5.66
C THR A 18 -7.53 2.24 5.65
N LYS A 19 -7.21 1.49 6.69
CA LYS A 19 -5.95 0.79 6.74
C LYS A 19 -6.04 -0.47 5.89
N VAL A 20 -5.05 -0.69 5.05
CA VAL A 20 -5.00 -1.87 4.19
C VAL A 20 -3.63 -2.53 4.32
N GLU A 21 -3.59 -3.82 4.01
CA GLU A 21 -2.35 -4.57 3.96
C GLU A 21 -2.28 -5.30 2.64
N PHE A 22 -1.07 -5.37 2.09
CA PHE A 22 -0.87 -6.03 0.82
C PHE A 22 0.55 -6.52 0.73
N ILE A 23 0.81 -7.41 -0.22
CA ILE A 23 2.14 -7.97 -0.43
C ILE A 23 2.65 -7.49 -1.77
N SER A 24 3.89 -7.02 -1.78
CA SER A 24 4.56 -6.60 -2.99
C SER A 24 5.78 -7.47 -3.23
N PRO A 25 6.04 -7.85 -4.47
CA PRO A 25 7.24 -8.62 -4.78
C PRO A 25 8.52 -7.80 -4.68
N SER A 26 8.38 -6.48 -4.56
CA SER A 26 9.50 -5.58 -4.44
C SER A 26 9.52 -4.94 -3.07
N ASN A 27 10.72 -4.63 -2.56
CA ASN A 27 10.84 -3.89 -1.31
C ASN A 27 11.00 -2.40 -1.55
N LEU A 28 10.80 -1.95 -2.78
CA LEU A 28 10.88 -0.54 -3.10
C LEU A 28 9.56 0.14 -2.76
N ARG A 29 9.67 1.27 -2.09
CA ARG A 29 8.51 2.00 -1.66
C ARG A 29 7.65 2.47 -2.83
N GLU A 30 8.29 2.91 -3.91
CA GLU A 30 7.57 3.37 -5.08
C GLU A 30 6.74 2.27 -5.70
N ASP A 31 7.31 1.08 -5.80
CA ASP A 31 6.58 -0.06 -6.36
C ASP A 31 5.41 -0.44 -5.46
N ALA A 32 5.62 -0.41 -4.16
CA ALA A 32 4.55 -0.73 -3.21
C ALA A 32 3.42 0.28 -3.32
N GLU A 33 3.76 1.55 -3.46
CA GLU A 33 2.74 2.58 -3.58
C GLU A 33 1.90 2.38 -4.84
N GLN A 34 2.56 2.12 -5.97
CA GLN A 34 1.83 1.91 -7.21
C GLN A 34 0.97 0.66 -7.15
N ARG A 35 1.47 -0.38 -6.52
CA ARG A 35 0.69 -1.60 -6.37
C ARG A 35 -0.53 -1.36 -5.51
N CYS A 36 -0.39 -0.62 -4.44
CA CYS A 36 -1.51 -0.29 -3.58
C CYS A 36 -2.58 0.49 -4.35
N LYS A 37 -2.15 1.48 -5.13
CA LYS A 37 -3.09 2.26 -5.92
C LYS A 37 -3.84 1.39 -6.92
N ALA A 38 -3.14 0.46 -7.55
CA ALA A 38 -3.76 -0.42 -8.53
C ALA A 38 -4.72 -1.41 -7.87
N LEU A 39 -4.33 -1.95 -6.72
CA LEU A 39 -5.15 -2.95 -6.05
C LEU A 39 -6.47 -2.37 -5.54
N TYR A 40 -6.43 -1.17 -5.03
CA TYR A 40 -7.60 -0.56 -4.39
C TYR A 40 -8.24 0.53 -5.22
N GLY A 41 -7.65 0.85 -6.37
CA GLY A 41 -8.23 1.84 -7.25
C GLY A 41 -8.25 3.24 -6.67
N VAL A 42 -7.26 3.58 -5.84
CA VAL A 42 -7.19 4.88 -5.20
C VAL A 42 -6.01 5.65 -5.75
N SER A 43 -6.06 6.97 -5.62
CA SER A 43 -4.98 7.83 -6.06
C SER A 43 -4.18 8.39 -4.89
N ASP A 44 -4.60 8.15 -3.67
CA ASP A 44 -3.98 8.74 -2.49
C ASP A 44 -3.64 7.63 -1.50
N VAL A 45 -2.35 7.44 -1.25
CA VAL A 45 -1.85 6.42 -0.33
C VAL A 45 -1.02 7.15 0.72
N ARG A 46 -1.36 6.92 2.00
CA ARG A 46 -0.69 7.58 3.10
C ARG A 46 -0.12 6.56 4.07
N GLN A 47 0.90 6.97 4.80
CA GLN A 47 1.52 6.16 5.85
C GLN A 47 1.93 4.78 5.35
N LEU A 48 2.48 4.76 4.15
CA LEU A 48 2.96 3.52 3.57
C LEU A 48 4.22 3.08 4.31
N LYS A 49 4.20 1.88 4.82
CA LYS A 49 5.37 1.33 5.48
C LYS A 49 5.40 -0.18 5.34
N SER A 50 6.60 -0.72 5.32
CA SER A 50 6.77 -2.16 5.25
C SER A 50 6.65 -2.74 6.65
N GLU A 51 6.05 -3.93 6.70
CA GLU A 51 5.97 -4.69 7.95
C GLU A 51 7.05 -5.76 7.97
N TRP A 52 8.11 -5.49 7.29
CA TRP A 52 9.23 -6.39 7.22
C TRP A 52 10.09 -6.26 8.47
N ASN A 53 10.48 -7.38 9.01
CA ASN A 53 11.40 -7.42 10.15
C ASN A 53 12.82 -7.67 9.68
#